data_da8bb1ed6a5796485929e73bce5fe5d8
#
_entry.id   da8bb1ed6a5796485929e73bce5fe5d8
#
_cell.length_a   1.000
_cell.length_b   1.000
_cell.length_c   1.000
_cell.angle_alpha   90.00
_cell.angle_beta   90.00
_cell.angle_gamma   90.00
#
_symmetry.space_group_name_H-M   'P 1'
#
loop_
_entity.id
_entity.type
_entity.pdbx_description
1 polymer ?
#
loop_
_entity_poly.entity_id
_entity_poly.type
_entity_poly.pdbx_seq_one_letter_code
_entity_poly.pdbx_strand_id
1 'polypeptide(L)'
;MSGVVTAYAPQVLVSAHRQVNSGQVNSRRPPEQTGCYDRRHGMPNAPLLSQRTSDDDFARLIDEIRACRHCAAELPLGPRPIVRGRPEARLLIISQAPGTRVHETGLSFDDRSGDRLRLWLGLDRETFYDESRVAIMGMGFCYPGRDQSGGDRPPRPECAPLWHPRLRPHFREAALTLLVGSYAIRYYLPDRSRQSMTATLSRWREFLPEYFVLPHPSWRTTAWERKNPWFASEVLPQLRAAVGKALG
;
A
#
# COMPACT_ATOMS: atom_id res chain seq x y z
N MET A 1 -37.36 28.03 -4.74
CA MET A 1 -36.64 28.11 -3.47
C MET A 1 -35.24 27.61 -3.72
N SER A 2 -34.30 28.57 -3.87
CA SER A 2 -32.92 28.31 -4.28
C SER A 2 -32.07 28.01 -3.04
N GLY A 3 -31.45 26.84 -2.98
CA GLY A 3 -30.49 26.45 -1.94
C GLY A 3 -29.06 26.64 -2.46
N VAL A 4 -28.35 27.58 -1.85
CA VAL A 4 -26.94 27.88 -2.14
C VAL A 4 -26.05 26.82 -1.48
N VAL A 5 -25.24 26.12 -2.28
CA VAL A 5 -24.20 25.21 -1.78
C VAL A 5 -22.89 25.98 -1.69
N THR A 6 -22.41 26.19 -0.49
CA THR A 6 -21.15 26.87 -0.19
C THR A 6 -19.98 25.88 -0.37
N ALA A 7 -19.09 26.16 -1.31
CA ALA A 7 -17.85 25.40 -1.52
C ALA A 7 -16.81 25.83 -0.48
N TYR A 8 -16.23 24.84 0.21
CA TYR A 8 -15.10 25.01 1.12
C TYR A 8 -13.80 24.72 0.34
N ALA A 9 -12.98 25.76 0.14
CA ALA A 9 -11.63 25.64 -0.41
C ALA A 9 -10.61 25.65 0.75
N PRO A 10 -9.58 24.76 0.75
CA PRO A 10 -8.49 24.87 1.73
C PRO A 10 -7.47 25.91 1.29
N GLN A 11 -7.15 26.84 2.19
CA GLN A 11 -6.14 27.87 2.02
C GLN A 11 -4.74 27.24 2.13
N VAL A 12 -3.91 27.49 1.13
CA VAL A 12 -2.48 27.19 1.12
C VAL A 12 -1.75 28.32 1.86
N LEU A 13 -1.13 28.01 2.99
CA LEU A 13 -0.24 28.91 3.72
C LEU A 13 1.14 28.97 3.05
N VAL A 14 1.43 30.08 2.41
CA VAL A 14 2.76 30.45 1.91
C VAL A 14 3.56 31.00 3.09
N SER A 15 4.63 30.29 3.49
CA SER A 15 5.56 30.74 4.53
C SER A 15 6.67 31.60 3.93
N ALA A 16 6.79 32.82 4.46
CA ALA A 16 7.75 33.82 4.04
C ALA A 16 9.19 33.49 4.50
N HIS A 17 10.15 33.65 3.60
CA HIS A 17 11.57 33.64 3.89
C HIS A 17 11.96 34.84 4.77
N ARG A 18 12.60 34.56 5.90
CA ARG A 18 13.36 35.53 6.68
C ARG A 18 14.85 35.32 6.45
N GLN A 19 15.49 36.31 5.82
CA GLN A 19 16.95 36.47 5.79
C GLN A 19 17.44 36.77 7.19
N VAL A 20 18.50 36.06 7.62
CA VAL A 20 19.26 36.42 8.80
C VAL A 20 20.72 36.62 8.46
N ASN A 21 21.19 37.74 8.91
CA ASN A 21 22.45 38.44 8.69
C ASN A 21 23.69 37.65 9.18
N SER A 22 24.77 37.82 8.44
CA SER A 22 26.14 37.40 8.74
C SER A 22 26.69 38.11 9.95
N GLY A 23 27.04 37.34 10.99
CA GLY A 23 27.86 37.79 12.14
C GLY A 23 29.09 36.92 12.24
N GLN A 24 30.28 37.55 12.03
CA GLN A 24 31.62 36.99 12.29
C GLN A 24 31.79 36.65 13.75
N VAL A 25 32.27 35.44 14.08
CA VAL A 25 32.80 35.10 15.41
C VAL A 25 34.10 34.30 15.29
N ASN A 26 35.05 34.90 15.86
CA ASN A 26 36.44 34.69 16.19
C ASN A 26 36.87 33.23 16.50
N SER A 27 37.99 32.86 15.87
CA SER A 27 38.78 31.65 16.06
C SER A 27 39.45 31.59 17.45
N ARG A 28 39.17 30.53 18.23
CA ARG A 28 40.09 29.99 19.22
C ARG A 28 40.07 28.47 19.15
N ARG A 29 41.21 27.86 18.75
CA ARG A 29 41.46 26.43 18.83
C ARG A 29 41.70 26.01 20.29
N PRO A 30 41.12 24.92 20.75
CA PRO A 30 41.58 24.24 21.95
C PRO A 30 42.73 23.26 21.62
N PRO A 31 43.57 22.87 22.63
CA PRO A 31 44.82 22.16 22.44
C PRO A 31 44.64 20.69 22.07
N GLU A 32 45.55 20.18 21.24
CA GLU A 32 45.69 18.75 20.87
C GLU A 32 45.93 17.90 22.12
N GLN A 33 45.00 16.99 22.39
CA GLN A 33 45.26 15.87 23.31
C GLN A 33 45.66 14.65 22.46
N THR A 34 46.94 14.33 22.46
CA THR A 34 47.52 13.07 21.98
C THR A 34 47.11 11.96 22.96
N GLY A 35 46.02 11.27 22.66
CA GLY A 35 45.59 10.05 23.31
C GLY A 35 45.85 8.86 22.41
N CYS A 36 46.74 7.94 22.85
CA CYS A 36 46.99 6.65 22.21
C CYS A 36 45.70 5.87 22.01
N TYR A 37 45.33 5.63 20.74
CA TYR A 37 44.16 4.82 20.38
C TYR A 37 44.56 3.34 20.36
N ASP A 38 44.13 2.57 21.36
CA ASP A 38 44.27 1.11 21.39
C ASP A 38 43.24 0.46 20.43
N ARG A 39 43.77 -0.14 19.36
CA ARG A 39 42.96 -0.83 18.32
C ARG A 39 42.60 -2.25 18.72
N ARG A 40 41.92 -2.48 19.82
CA ARG A 40 41.46 -3.84 20.16
C ARG A 40 40.12 -3.85 20.90
N HIS A 41 39.07 -3.30 20.33
CA HIS A 41 37.69 -3.70 20.65
C HIS A 41 36.81 -3.31 19.45
N GLY A 42 36.47 -4.31 18.63
CA GLY A 42 35.51 -4.15 17.53
C GLY A 42 34.18 -3.67 18.08
N MET A 43 33.74 -2.49 17.65
CA MET A 43 32.41 -2.01 17.98
C MET A 43 31.37 -2.90 17.26
N PRO A 44 30.32 -3.37 17.94
CA PRO A 44 29.25 -4.12 17.29
C PRO A 44 28.53 -3.23 16.28
N ASN A 45 28.27 -3.78 15.10
CA ASN A 45 27.63 -3.12 13.97
C ASN A 45 26.34 -2.37 14.39
N ALA A 46 26.34 -1.05 14.27
CA ALA A 46 25.19 -0.16 14.51
C ALA A 46 23.90 -0.43 13.70
N PRO A 47 23.87 -1.23 12.60
CA PRO A 47 22.65 -1.53 11.85
C PRO A 47 21.61 -2.39 12.58
N LEU A 48 22.02 -3.26 13.50
CA LEU A 48 21.12 -4.22 14.17
C LEU A 48 20.16 -3.58 15.19
N LEU A 49 20.54 -2.48 15.81
CA LEU A 49 19.68 -1.78 16.78
C LEU A 49 18.57 -0.96 16.08
N SER A 50 18.90 -0.32 14.96
CA SER A 50 17.95 0.46 14.17
C SER A 50 16.87 -0.42 13.49
N GLN A 51 17.24 -1.61 13.02
CA GLN A 51 16.29 -2.57 12.44
C GLN A 51 15.35 -3.16 13.50
N ARG A 52 15.85 -3.51 14.69
CA ARG A 52 15.03 -4.03 15.80
C ARG A 52 13.94 -3.05 16.23
N THR A 53 14.24 -1.75 16.33
CA THR A 53 13.23 -0.73 16.70
C THR A 53 12.16 -0.56 15.61
N SER A 54 12.52 -0.69 14.33
CA SER A 54 11.56 -0.59 13.23
C SER A 54 10.64 -1.82 13.12
N ASP A 55 11.16 -3.01 13.42
CA ASP A 55 10.39 -4.26 13.43
C ASP A 55 9.41 -4.31 14.62
N ASP A 56 9.83 -3.81 15.79
CA ASP A 56 8.96 -3.67 16.97
C ASP A 56 7.85 -2.64 16.73
N ASP A 57 8.13 -1.54 16.02
CA ASP A 57 7.14 -0.53 15.66
C ASP A 57 6.11 -1.10 14.65
N PHE A 58 6.58 -1.86 13.67
CA PHE A 58 5.69 -2.56 12.72
C PHE A 58 4.81 -3.58 13.43
N ALA A 59 5.38 -4.42 14.30
CA ALA A 59 4.62 -5.43 15.04
C ALA A 59 3.53 -4.78 15.91
N ARG A 60 3.85 -3.72 16.64
CA ARG A 60 2.87 -2.95 17.43
C ARG A 60 1.76 -2.36 16.55
N LEU A 61 2.09 -1.80 15.39
CA LEU A 61 1.09 -1.27 14.46
C LEU A 61 0.17 -2.38 13.92
N ILE A 62 0.71 -3.56 13.61
CA ILE A 62 -0.10 -4.71 13.17
C ILE A 62 -1.06 -5.16 14.28
N ASP A 63 -0.62 -5.17 15.54
CA ASP A 63 -1.48 -5.53 16.67
C ASP A 63 -2.57 -4.47 16.90
N GLU A 64 -2.26 -3.17 16.78
CA GLU A 64 -3.29 -2.11 16.80
C GLU A 64 -4.32 -2.27 15.68
N ILE A 65 -3.87 -2.59 14.46
CA ILE A 65 -4.76 -2.86 13.32
C ILE A 65 -5.67 -4.06 13.61
N ARG A 66 -5.11 -5.17 14.10
CA ARG A 66 -5.86 -6.39 14.47
C ARG A 66 -6.89 -6.13 15.57
N ALA A 67 -6.56 -5.24 16.51
CA ALA A 67 -7.46 -4.82 17.59
C ALA A 67 -8.51 -3.79 17.17
N CYS A 68 -8.46 -3.26 15.93
CA CYS A 68 -9.35 -2.19 15.46
C CYS A 68 -10.82 -2.59 15.53
N ARG A 69 -11.65 -1.70 16.08
CA ARG A 69 -13.11 -1.86 16.21
C ARG A 69 -13.88 -0.63 15.66
N HIS A 70 -13.17 0.26 14.95
CA HIS A 70 -13.72 1.55 14.51
C HIS A 70 -15.03 1.43 13.73
N CYS A 71 -15.17 0.43 12.87
CA CYS A 71 -16.36 0.20 12.04
C CYS A 71 -17.22 -0.97 12.55
N ALA A 72 -17.11 -1.37 13.83
CA ALA A 72 -17.76 -2.60 14.34
C ALA A 72 -19.28 -2.62 14.11
N ALA A 73 -19.96 -1.48 14.26
CA ALA A 73 -21.42 -1.37 14.10
C ALA A 73 -21.89 -1.57 12.65
N GLU A 74 -21.03 -1.32 11.66
CA GLU A 74 -21.36 -1.41 10.23
C GLU A 74 -20.90 -2.70 9.56
N LEU A 75 -20.23 -3.57 10.32
CA LEU A 75 -19.67 -4.82 9.80
C LEU A 75 -20.59 -6.01 10.18
N PRO A 76 -21.29 -6.64 9.21
CA PRO A 76 -22.31 -7.65 9.52
C PRO A 76 -21.78 -8.92 10.19
N LEU A 77 -20.49 -9.25 9.96
CA LEU A 77 -19.80 -10.38 10.59
C LEU A 77 -18.80 -9.94 11.67
N GLY A 78 -18.91 -8.69 12.12
CA GLY A 78 -18.00 -8.09 13.07
C GLY A 78 -16.61 -7.72 12.48
N PRO A 79 -15.79 -7.03 13.27
CA PRO A 79 -14.46 -6.62 12.86
C PRO A 79 -13.46 -7.79 12.88
N ARG A 80 -12.84 -8.02 11.73
CA ARG A 80 -11.73 -8.95 11.53
C ARG A 80 -10.74 -8.33 10.54
N PRO A 81 -9.86 -7.43 11.00
CA PRO A 81 -8.88 -6.80 10.12
C PRO A 81 -7.88 -7.82 9.57
N ILE A 82 -7.71 -7.83 8.24
CA ILE A 82 -6.81 -8.73 7.52
C ILE A 82 -5.82 -7.88 6.74
N VAL A 83 -4.56 -8.00 7.13
CA VAL A 83 -3.39 -7.40 6.50
C VAL A 83 -2.25 -8.40 6.56
N ARG A 84 -1.42 -8.47 5.52
CA ARG A 84 -0.32 -9.43 5.44
C ARG A 84 0.92 -8.76 4.89
N GLY A 85 2.07 -9.29 5.27
CA GLY A 85 3.37 -8.86 4.79
C GLY A 85 4.30 -8.48 5.92
N ARG A 86 5.57 -8.35 5.58
CA ARG A 86 6.65 -7.90 6.43
C ARG A 86 7.34 -6.68 5.80
N PRO A 87 8.09 -5.89 6.57
CA PRO A 87 8.76 -4.69 6.06
C PRO A 87 9.69 -4.93 4.88
N GLU A 88 10.31 -6.10 4.80
CA GLU A 88 11.22 -6.51 3.71
C GLU A 88 10.52 -6.91 2.41
N ALA A 89 9.17 -6.99 2.38
CA ALA A 89 8.43 -7.38 1.18
C ALA A 89 8.76 -6.49 -0.03
N ARG A 90 9.07 -7.13 -1.14
CA ARG A 90 9.48 -6.46 -2.38
C ARG A 90 8.31 -6.10 -3.30
N LEU A 91 7.16 -6.74 -3.11
CA LEU A 91 5.92 -6.50 -3.84
C LEU A 91 4.82 -6.11 -2.86
N LEU A 92 4.20 -4.94 -3.05
CA LEU A 92 3.05 -4.49 -2.27
C LEU A 92 1.78 -4.56 -3.13
N ILE A 93 0.76 -5.28 -2.68
CA ILE A 93 -0.54 -5.37 -3.33
C ILE A 93 -1.56 -4.56 -2.51
N ILE A 94 -2.12 -3.52 -3.11
CA ILE A 94 -3.19 -2.72 -2.52
C ILE A 94 -4.49 -3.03 -3.26
N SER A 95 -5.47 -3.61 -2.54
CA SER A 95 -6.71 -4.10 -3.14
C SER A 95 -7.95 -3.46 -2.52
N GLN A 96 -9.14 -4.03 -2.76
CA GLN A 96 -10.40 -3.46 -2.30
C GLN A 96 -10.62 -3.69 -0.78
N ALA A 97 -11.16 -4.85 -0.42
CA ALA A 97 -11.45 -5.29 0.95
C ALA A 97 -11.61 -6.82 0.94
N PRO A 98 -11.52 -7.49 2.10
CA PRO A 98 -11.81 -8.91 2.21
C PRO A 98 -13.22 -9.26 1.71
N GLY A 99 -13.35 -10.33 0.95
CA GLY A 99 -14.63 -10.97 0.67
C GLY A 99 -15.06 -11.93 1.77
N THR A 100 -16.24 -12.55 1.67
CA THR A 100 -16.77 -13.49 2.69
C THR A 100 -15.77 -14.60 3.01
N ARG A 101 -15.25 -15.29 1.99
CA ARG A 101 -14.29 -16.40 2.20
C ARG A 101 -12.99 -15.93 2.86
N VAL A 102 -12.49 -14.78 2.46
CA VAL A 102 -11.29 -14.18 3.07
C VAL A 102 -11.55 -13.83 4.54
N HIS A 103 -12.76 -13.33 4.86
CA HIS A 103 -13.16 -13.10 6.24
C HIS A 103 -13.17 -14.41 7.06
N GLU A 104 -13.70 -15.51 6.49
CA GLU A 104 -13.76 -16.82 7.14
C GLU A 104 -12.38 -17.41 7.38
N THR A 105 -11.50 -17.39 6.38
CA THR A 105 -10.17 -18.03 6.45
C THR A 105 -9.10 -17.16 7.10
N GLY A 106 -9.27 -15.83 7.06
CA GLY A 106 -8.24 -14.87 7.48
C GLY A 106 -7.08 -14.73 6.48
N LEU A 107 -7.19 -15.37 5.31
CA LEU A 107 -6.13 -15.36 4.30
C LEU A 107 -6.52 -14.50 3.10
N SER A 108 -5.80 -13.40 2.88
CA SER A 108 -6.04 -12.48 1.76
C SER A 108 -6.02 -13.21 0.42
N PHE A 109 -7.01 -12.93 -0.44
CA PHE A 109 -7.10 -13.55 -1.77
C PHE A 109 -7.18 -15.10 -1.75
N ASP A 110 -7.73 -15.70 -0.68
CA ASP A 110 -8.00 -17.15 -0.63
C ASP A 110 -9.36 -17.48 -1.28
N ASP A 111 -9.53 -17.00 -2.51
CA ASP A 111 -10.74 -17.14 -3.31
C ASP A 111 -10.41 -17.19 -4.82
N ARG A 112 -11.46 -17.30 -5.66
CA ARG A 112 -11.31 -17.32 -7.13
C ARG A 112 -10.66 -16.04 -7.68
N SER A 113 -10.83 -14.89 -7.02
CA SER A 113 -10.17 -13.65 -7.42
C SER A 113 -8.66 -13.75 -7.16
N GLY A 114 -8.28 -14.38 -6.05
CA GLY A 114 -6.89 -14.65 -5.74
C GLY A 114 -6.23 -15.63 -6.70
N ASP A 115 -6.93 -16.71 -7.10
CA ASP A 115 -6.44 -17.64 -8.13
C ASP A 115 -6.13 -16.89 -9.43
N ARG A 116 -7.05 -16.02 -9.84
CA ARG A 116 -6.89 -15.21 -11.05
C ARG A 116 -5.76 -14.18 -10.92
N LEU A 117 -5.64 -13.54 -9.76
CA LEU A 117 -4.56 -12.58 -9.52
C LEU A 117 -3.20 -13.28 -9.62
N ARG A 118 -3.01 -14.42 -8.96
CA ARG A 118 -1.77 -15.21 -9.06
C ARG A 118 -1.44 -15.57 -10.51
N LEU A 119 -2.45 -16.00 -11.29
CA LEU A 119 -2.28 -16.28 -12.72
C LEU A 119 -1.81 -15.05 -13.51
N TRP A 120 -2.38 -13.86 -13.23
CA TRP A 120 -1.96 -12.62 -13.88
C TRP A 120 -0.51 -12.25 -13.53
N LEU A 121 -0.14 -12.41 -12.25
CA LEU A 121 1.19 -12.09 -11.74
C LEU A 121 2.25 -13.12 -12.17
N GLY A 122 1.83 -14.32 -12.59
CA GLY A 122 2.75 -15.43 -12.85
C GLY A 122 3.38 -15.99 -11.57
N LEU A 123 2.69 -15.89 -10.43
CA LEU A 123 3.15 -16.37 -9.14
C LEU A 123 2.43 -17.65 -8.74
N ASP A 124 3.17 -18.59 -8.19
CA ASP A 124 2.60 -19.73 -7.48
C ASP A 124 2.02 -19.32 -6.13
N ARG A 125 1.32 -20.25 -5.48
CA ARG A 125 0.68 -20.00 -4.18
C ARG A 125 1.69 -19.75 -3.07
N GLU A 126 2.81 -20.46 -3.06
CA GLU A 126 3.85 -20.36 -2.05
C GLU A 126 4.50 -18.97 -2.08
N THR A 127 4.99 -18.54 -3.21
CA THR A 127 5.57 -17.22 -3.42
C THR A 127 4.57 -16.09 -3.12
N PHE A 128 3.31 -16.24 -3.54
CA PHE A 128 2.28 -15.22 -3.31
C PHE A 128 1.96 -15.01 -1.82
N TYR A 129 2.09 -16.05 -0.99
CA TYR A 129 1.82 -15.98 0.44
C TYR A 129 3.08 -15.90 1.31
N ASP A 130 4.26 -15.82 0.71
CA ASP A 130 5.49 -15.49 1.43
C ASP A 130 5.48 -14.01 1.82
N GLU A 131 5.26 -13.74 3.10
CA GLU A 131 5.13 -12.37 3.63
C GLU A 131 6.43 -11.57 3.55
N SER A 132 7.58 -12.24 3.43
CA SER A 132 8.86 -11.58 3.20
C SER A 132 9.03 -11.08 1.76
N ARG A 133 8.23 -11.61 0.83
CA ARG A 133 8.26 -11.26 -0.60
C ARG A 133 7.06 -10.40 -1.02
N VAL A 134 5.86 -10.72 -0.51
CA VAL A 134 4.59 -10.09 -0.93
C VAL A 134 3.82 -9.58 0.27
N ALA A 135 3.60 -8.27 0.32
CA ALA A 135 2.70 -7.63 1.27
C ALA A 135 1.33 -7.37 0.61
N ILE A 136 0.25 -7.55 1.37
CA ILE A 136 -1.12 -7.38 0.89
C ILE A 136 -1.90 -6.54 1.91
N MET A 137 -2.43 -5.41 1.47
CA MET A 137 -3.33 -4.57 2.26
C MET A 137 -4.55 -4.16 1.44
N GLY A 138 -5.73 -4.16 2.05
CA GLY A 138 -6.96 -3.71 1.41
C GLY A 138 -7.20 -2.22 1.66
N MET A 139 -7.99 -1.56 0.82
CA MET A 139 -8.55 -0.24 1.11
C MET A 139 -9.48 -0.27 2.34
N GLY A 140 -10.08 -1.43 2.62
CA GLY A 140 -10.70 -1.80 3.88
C GLY A 140 -10.07 -3.08 4.40
N PHE A 141 -9.74 -3.16 5.67
CA PHE A 141 -9.12 -4.36 6.26
C PHE A 141 -10.14 -5.40 6.72
N CYS A 142 -11.41 -5.01 6.86
CA CYS A 142 -12.50 -5.90 7.26
C CYS A 142 -13.47 -6.15 6.10
N TYR A 143 -14.18 -7.28 6.17
CA TYR A 143 -15.26 -7.59 5.24
C TYR A 143 -16.45 -6.63 5.44
N PRO A 144 -16.85 -5.87 4.42
CA PRO A 144 -17.88 -4.82 4.56
C PRO A 144 -19.31 -5.35 4.43
N GLY A 145 -19.49 -6.64 4.13
CA GLY A 145 -20.79 -7.25 3.84
C GLY A 145 -21.13 -7.26 2.36
N ARG A 146 -22.33 -7.77 2.04
CA ARG A 146 -22.89 -7.79 0.68
C ARG A 146 -23.92 -6.68 0.48
N ASP A 147 -24.00 -6.20 -0.75
CA ASP A 147 -25.07 -5.33 -1.18
C ASP A 147 -26.33 -6.13 -1.59
N GLN A 148 -27.40 -5.44 -1.94
CA GLN A 148 -28.66 -6.06 -2.38
C GLN A 148 -28.54 -6.83 -3.71
N SER A 149 -27.53 -6.52 -4.52
CA SER A 149 -27.24 -7.20 -5.78
C SER A 149 -26.37 -8.46 -5.60
N GLY A 150 -26.03 -8.81 -4.35
CA GLY A 150 -25.18 -9.96 -4.00
C GLY A 150 -23.68 -9.74 -4.20
N GLY A 151 -23.26 -8.51 -4.53
CA GLY A 151 -21.85 -8.11 -4.57
C GLY A 151 -21.34 -7.70 -3.20
N ASP A 152 -20.01 -7.68 -3.04
CA ASP A 152 -19.42 -7.12 -1.85
C ASP A 152 -19.62 -5.60 -1.82
N ARG A 153 -19.97 -5.07 -0.66
CA ARG A 153 -20.05 -3.63 -0.43
C ARG A 153 -18.71 -2.96 -0.64
N PRO A 154 -18.69 -1.64 -0.90
CA PRO A 154 -17.46 -0.84 -0.89
C PRO A 154 -16.67 -1.02 0.41
N PRO A 155 -15.32 -0.91 0.34
CA PRO A 155 -14.51 -0.77 1.55
C PRO A 155 -15.05 0.34 2.44
N ARG A 156 -14.97 0.18 3.75
CA ARG A 156 -15.28 1.28 4.66
C ARG A 156 -14.38 2.48 4.37
N PRO A 157 -14.96 3.67 4.10
CA PRO A 157 -14.18 4.83 3.64
C PRO A 157 -13.20 5.36 4.70
N GLU A 158 -13.48 5.10 5.98
CA GLU A 158 -12.66 5.53 7.10
C GLU A 158 -11.36 4.72 7.23
N CYS A 159 -11.36 3.46 6.72
CA CYS A 159 -10.28 2.51 6.99
C CYS A 159 -8.94 2.95 6.37
N ALA A 160 -8.92 3.28 5.09
CA ALA A 160 -7.67 3.66 4.42
C ALA A 160 -7.08 4.98 4.97
N PRO A 161 -7.84 6.08 5.17
CA PRO A 161 -7.30 7.28 5.81
C PRO A 161 -6.74 7.05 7.21
N LEU A 162 -7.34 6.14 7.97
CA LEU A 162 -6.88 5.82 9.34
C LEU A 162 -5.56 5.04 9.35
N TRP A 163 -5.41 4.05 8.45
CA TRP A 163 -4.33 3.06 8.56
C TRP A 163 -3.24 3.17 7.50
N HIS A 164 -3.57 3.54 6.25
CA HIS A 164 -2.58 3.54 5.17
C HIS A 164 -1.42 4.52 5.40
N PRO A 165 -1.64 5.75 5.91
CA PRO A 165 -0.54 6.68 6.21
C PRO A 165 0.44 6.15 7.24
N ARG A 166 -0.02 5.29 8.15
CA ARG A 166 0.81 4.67 9.19
C ARG A 166 1.48 3.38 8.70
N LEU A 167 0.75 2.54 7.95
CA LEU A 167 1.20 1.22 7.54
C LEU A 167 2.11 1.23 6.30
N ARG A 168 1.75 2.01 5.26
CA ARG A 168 2.49 2.02 3.99
C ARG A 168 3.98 2.37 4.13
N PRO A 169 4.40 3.29 5.01
CA PRO A 169 5.83 3.59 5.21
C PRO A 169 6.69 2.41 5.67
N HIS A 170 6.08 1.39 6.28
CA HIS A 170 6.81 0.17 6.65
C HIS A 170 7.15 -0.73 5.45
N PHE A 171 6.44 -0.59 4.32
CA PHE A 171 6.71 -1.32 3.07
C PHE A 171 7.58 -0.51 2.10
N ARG A 172 8.54 0.26 2.59
CA ARG A 172 9.44 1.11 1.78
C ARG A 172 10.37 0.30 0.87
N GLU A 173 10.64 -0.97 1.22
CA GLU A 173 11.45 -1.88 0.44
C GLU A 173 10.70 -2.46 -0.78
N ALA A 174 9.39 -2.22 -0.89
CA ALA A 174 8.61 -2.67 -2.04
C ALA A 174 9.09 -1.96 -3.31
N ALA A 175 9.71 -2.75 -4.20
CA ALA A 175 10.18 -2.29 -5.50
C ALA A 175 9.04 -2.04 -6.50
N LEU A 176 7.87 -2.61 -6.24
CA LEU A 176 6.67 -2.44 -7.05
C LEU A 176 5.43 -2.43 -6.17
N THR A 177 4.53 -1.46 -6.39
CA THR A 177 3.21 -1.44 -5.77
C THR A 177 2.12 -1.69 -6.81
N LEU A 178 1.28 -2.70 -6.61
CA LEU A 178 0.13 -2.99 -7.45
C LEU A 178 -1.13 -2.31 -6.89
N LEU A 179 -1.79 -1.47 -7.68
CA LEU A 179 -3.09 -0.91 -7.36
C LEU A 179 -4.18 -1.74 -8.04
N VAL A 180 -4.87 -2.58 -7.27
CA VAL A 180 -5.82 -3.58 -7.77
C VAL A 180 -7.26 -3.14 -7.55
N GLY A 181 -7.92 -2.70 -8.63
CA GLY A 181 -9.31 -2.25 -8.63
C GLY A 181 -9.47 -0.75 -8.38
N SER A 182 -10.70 -0.26 -8.63
CA SER A 182 -11.00 1.16 -8.67
C SER A 182 -10.78 1.90 -7.34
N TYR A 183 -10.98 1.24 -6.21
CA TYR A 183 -10.83 1.89 -4.90
C TYR A 183 -9.37 2.23 -4.61
N ALA A 184 -8.45 1.30 -4.83
CA ALA A 184 -7.02 1.54 -4.68
C ALA A 184 -6.53 2.62 -5.68
N ILE A 185 -6.92 2.50 -6.95
CA ILE A 185 -6.54 3.47 -7.99
C ILE A 185 -7.01 4.88 -7.64
N ARG A 186 -8.28 5.07 -7.24
CA ARG A 186 -8.81 6.39 -6.89
C ARG A 186 -8.15 7.02 -5.67
N TYR A 187 -7.77 6.24 -4.70
CA TYR A 187 -7.14 6.73 -3.48
C TYR A 187 -5.69 7.15 -3.71
N TYR A 188 -4.92 6.33 -4.44
CA TYR A 188 -3.50 6.58 -4.67
C TYR A 188 -3.21 7.45 -5.91
N LEU A 189 -4.17 7.53 -6.84
CA LEU A 189 -4.09 8.35 -8.05
C LEU A 189 -5.32 9.27 -8.14
N PRO A 190 -5.45 10.26 -7.25
CA PRO A 190 -6.66 11.10 -7.13
C PRO A 190 -6.95 11.89 -8.42
N ASP A 191 -5.93 12.29 -9.17
CA ASP A 191 -6.09 12.97 -10.48
C ASP A 191 -6.76 12.09 -11.54
N ARG A 192 -6.77 10.78 -11.34
CA ARG A 192 -7.42 9.79 -12.21
C ARG A 192 -8.80 9.35 -11.71
N SER A 193 -9.26 9.85 -10.56
CA SER A 193 -10.50 9.43 -9.91
C SER A 193 -11.76 9.59 -10.78
N ARG A 194 -11.75 10.54 -11.72
CA ARG A 194 -12.84 10.82 -12.66
C ARG A 194 -12.75 10.04 -13.96
N GLN A 195 -11.65 9.34 -14.22
CA GLN A 195 -11.46 8.57 -15.45
C GLN A 195 -12.10 7.19 -15.35
N SER A 196 -12.51 6.63 -16.50
CA SER A 196 -12.96 5.24 -16.53
C SER A 196 -11.79 4.29 -16.23
N MET A 197 -12.11 3.10 -15.70
CA MET A 197 -11.11 2.06 -15.47
C MET A 197 -10.32 1.75 -16.73
N THR A 198 -10.98 1.60 -17.88
CA THR A 198 -10.35 1.32 -19.18
C THR A 198 -9.37 2.42 -19.56
N ALA A 199 -9.76 3.70 -19.43
CA ALA A 199 -8.89 4.83 -19.75
C ALA A 199 -7.64 4.90 -18.83
N THR A 200 -7.80 4.55 -17.56
CA THR A 200 -6.65 4.49 -16.63
C THR A 200 -5.74 3.31 -16.97
N LEU A 201 -6.30 2.14 -17.22
CA LEU A 201 -5.53 0.93 -17.51
C LEU A 201 -4.81 0.99 -18.86
N SER A 202 -5.36 1.64 -19.88
CA SER A 202 -4.68 1.82 -21.17
C SER A 202 -3.42 2.68 -21.06
N ARG A 203 -3.31 3.45 -19.99
CA ARG A 203 -2.17 4.35 -19.71
C ARG A 203 -1.28 3.83 -18.57
N TRP A 204 -1.31 2.54 -18.27
CA TRP A 204 -0.61 1.92 -17.15
C TRP A 204 0.89 2.27 -17.05
N ARG A 205 1.54 2.51 -18.19
CA ARG A 205 2.97 2.86 -18.27
C ARG A 205 3.31 4.20 -17.59
N GLU A 206 2.33 5.12 -17.51
CA GLU A 206 2.53 6.43 -16.91
C GLU A 206 2.69 6.40 -15.40
N PHE A 207 2.30 5.29 -14.76
CA PHE A 207 2.38 5.14 -13.32
C PHE A 207 3.64 4.40 -12.85
N LEU A 208 4.41 3.84 -13.78
CA LEU A 208 5.68 3.20 -13.49
C LEU A 208 6.77 4.24 -13.19
N PRO A 209 7.76 3.90 -12.36
CA PRO A 209 7.96 2.61 -11.70
C PRO A 209 7.19 2.43 -10.38
N GLU A 210 6.50 3.46 -9.88
CA GLU A 210 5.91 3.47 -8.54
C GLU A 210 4.69 2.54 -8.42
N TYR A 211 3.80 2.60 -9.43
CA TYR A 211 2.57 1.83 -9.43
C TYR A 211 2.38 1.01 -10.70
N PHE A 212 1.82 -0.18 -10.55
CA PHE A 212 1.23 -0.92 -11.65
C PHE A 212 -0.28 -1.05 -11.39
N VAL A 213 -1.09 -0.49 -12.29
CA VAL A 213 -2.56 -0.45 -12.13
C VAL A 213 -3.21 -1.66 -12.76
N LEU A 214 -4.16 -2.28 -12.04
CA LEU A 214 -4.86 -3.49 -12.48
C LEU A 214 -6.38 -3.35 -12.23
N PRO A 215 -7.24 -3.97 -13.06
CA PRO A 215 -8.63 -4.13 -12.72
C PRO A 215 -8.75 -5.09 -11.52
N HIS A 216 -9.90 -5.10 -10.84
CA HIS A 216 -10.13 -6.12 -9.82
C HIS A 216 -10.27 -7.51 -10.48
N PRO A 217 -9.59 -8.57 -10.00
CA PRO A 217 -9.57 -9.89 -10.64
C PRO A 217 -10.86 -10.70 -10.40
N SER A 218 -12.01 -10.05 -10.24
CA SER A 218 -13.29 -10.71 -10.05
C SER A 218 -13.84 -11.27 -11.38
N TRP A 219 -14.83 -12.16 -11.30
CA TRP A 219 -15.51 -12.69 -12.47
C TRP A 219 -16.15 -11.60 -13.36
N ARG A 220 -16.54 -10.46 -12.77
CA ARG A 220 -17.11 -9.32 -13.51
C ARG A 220 -16.14 -8.73 -14.52
N THR A 221 -14.85 -8.85 -14.29
CA THR A 221 -13.79 -8.37 -15.19
C THR A 221 -13.66 -9.25 -16.44
N THR A 222 -14.20 -10.47 -16.46
CA THR A 222 -14.12 -11.36 -17.61
C THR A 222 -14.78 -10.78 -18.89
N ALA A 223 -15.94 -10.14 -18.76
CA ALA A 223 -16.61 -9.50 -19.89
C ALA A 223 -15.82 -8.26 -20.37
N TRP A 224 -15.18 -7.54 -19.46
CA TRP A 224 -14.31 -6.41 -19.78
C TRP A 224 -13.06 -6.86 -20.54
N GLU A 225 -12.39 -7.94 -20.10
CA GLU A 225 -11.22 -8.49 -20.78
C GLU A 225 -11.50 -8.93 -22.21
N ARG A 226 -12.65 -9.55 -22.45
CA ARG A 226 -13.06 -9.92 -23.82
C ARG A 226 -13.19 -8.70 -24.75
N LYS A 227 -13.58 -7.54 -24.20
CA LYS A 227 -13.68 -6.27 -24.94
C LYS A 227 -12.34 -5.54 -25.04
N ASN A 228 -11.35 -5.93 -24.24
CA ASN A 228 -10.04 -5.28 -24.14
C ASN A 228 -8.91 -6.32 -24.23
N PRO A 229 -8.77 -7.00 -25.40
CA PRO A 229 -7.77 -8.08 -25.55
C PRO A 229 -6.33 -7.65 -25.35
N TRP A 230 -6.03 -6.35 -25.54
CA TRP A 230 -4.72 -5.76 -25.23
C TRP A 230 -4.29 -5.95 -23.78
N PHE A 231 -5.23 -6.11 -22.85
CA PHE A 231 -4.89 -6.39 -21.46
C PHE A 231 -4.13 -7.71 -21.32
N ALA A 232 -4.60 -8.77 -21.97
CA ALA A 232 -3.94 -10.06 -21.94
C ALA A 232 -2.66 -10.09 -22.78
N SER A 233 -2.66 -9.44 -23.97
CA SER A 233 -1.55 -9.51 -24.92
C SER A 233 -0.41 -8.52 -24.60
N GLU A 234 -0.70 -7.39 -23.98
CA GLU A 234 0.32 -6.35 -23.73
C GLU A 234 0.58 -6.15 -22.24
N VAL A 235 -0.48 -6.01 -21.41
CA VAL A 235 -0.30 -5.64 -19.99
C VAL A 235 0.20 -6.81 -19.16
N LEU A 236 -0.41 -7.99 -19.28
CA LEU A 236 -0.02 -9.14 -18.45
C LEU A 236 1.44 -9.60 -18.64
N PRO A 237 2.01 -9.64 -19.87
CA PRO A 237 3.42 -9.94 -20.02
C PRO A 237 4.34 -8.92 -19.31
N GLN A 238 4.03 -7.64 -19.42
CA GLN A 238 4.79 -6.58 -18.75
C GLN A 238 4.62 -6.61 -17.23
N LEU A 239 3.41 -6.91 -16.75
CA LEU A 239 3.16 -7.13 -15.33
C LEU A 239 4.04 -8.24 -14.76
N ARG A 240 4.07 -9.41 -15.42
CA ARG A 240 4.90 -10.55 -15.01
C ARG A 240 6.37 -10.20 -15.00
N ALA A 241 6.85 -9.49 -16.01
CA ALA A 241 8.24 -9.03 -16.08
C ALA A 241 8.56 -8.07 -14.92
N ALA A 242 7.65 -7.11 -14.62
CA ALA A 242 7.81 -6.15 -13.52
C ALA A 242 7.79 -6.86 -12.15
N VAL A 243 6.89 -7.83 -11.95
CA VAL A 243 6.82 -8.64 -10.73
C VAL A 243 8.07 -9.50 -10.56
N GLY A 244 8.52 -10.19 -11.62
CA GLY A 244 9.76 -10.97 -11.59
C GLY A 244 10.95 -10.11 -11.20
N LYS A 245 11.09 -8.91 -11.81
CA LYS A 245 12.15 -7.96 -11.46
C LYS A 245 12.07 -7.48 -10.01
N ALA A 246 10.87 -7.29 -9.47
CA ALA A 246 10.69 -6.82 -8.09
C ALA A 246 11.07 -7.90 -7.07
N LEU A 247 10.81 -9.17 -7.39
CA LEU A 247 11.04 -10.30 -6.49
C LEU A 247 12.44 -10.93 -6.62
N GLY A 248 13.22 -10.59 -7.63
CA GLY A 248 14.61 -11.08 -7.85
C GLY A 248 14.59 -12.36 -8.64
#